data_1aaf5972b44f37165f40f888147fc2c5
#
_entry.id   1aaf5972b44f37165f40f888147fc2c5
#
_cell.length_a   1.000
_cell.length_b   1.000
_cell.length_c   1.000
_cell.angle_alpha   90.00
_cell.angle_beta   90.00
_cell.angle_gamma   90.00
#
_symmetry.space_group_name_H-M   'P 1'
#
loop_
_entity.id
_entity.type
_entity.pdbx_description
1 polymer ?
#
loop_
_entity_poly.entity_id
_entity_poly.type
_entity_poly.pdbx_seq_one_letter_code
_entity_poly.pdbx_strand_id
1 'polypeptide(L)'
;TGASTTPSSVLAETATTTKTFRGMNLFETKDGIVARWTREAESVPFYFCRNGGECASEIALNTLGERPAHFDFFPGTADLALVALRSGVYVTELDNRSGQNIQPLFLGPQADFRVIGGGIYSKTADAEIYKVEI
;
A
#
# COMPACT_ATOMS: atom_id res chain seq x y z
N THR A 1 5.51 19.12 25.80
CA THR A 1 5.59 18.83 25.69
C THR A 1 5.50 18.58 25.44
N GLY A 2 5.26 18.79 25.43
CA GLY A 2 5.27 18.44 25.30
C GLY A 2 4.99 18.13 24.91
N ALA A 3 4.90 17.98 24.92
CA ALA A 3 4.80 17.56 24.61
C ALA A 3 4.60 17.20 24.25
N SER A 4 4.54 17.20 24.30
CA SER A 4 4.43 16.74 23.99
C SER A 4 4.25 16.37 23.60
N THR A 5 4.27 16.28 23.66
CA THR A 5 4.09 15.79 23.34
C THR A 5 3.70 15.33 22.98
N THR A 6 3.61 15.15 22.85
CA THR A 6 3.24 14.68 22.48
C THR A 6 2.56 14.22 22.15
N PRO A 7 2.66 13.88 22.42
CA PRO A 7 1.79 13.00 21.94
C PRO A 7 0.85 13.16 20.88
N SER A 8 0.33 13.40 20.85
CA SER A 8 -0.54 13.67 19.75
C SER A 8 0.15 13.69 18.44
N SER A 9 1.36 14.00 18.43
CA SER A 9 2.11 13.99 17.19
C SER A 9 2.15 12.62 16.57
N VAL A 10 2.11 11.60 17.38
CA VAL A 10 2.13 10.23 16.90
C VAL A 10 0.88 9.93 16.08
N LEU A 11 -0.26 10.42 16.55
CA LEU A 11 -1.49 10.20 15.81
C LEU A 11 -1.49 10.92 14.48
N ALA A 12 -0.93 12.10 14.44
CA ALA A 12 -0.86 12.84 13.20
C ALA A 12 0.00 12.11 12.17
N GLU A 13 1.10 11.53 12.59
CA GLU A 13 1.93 10.77 11.69
C GLU A 13 1.21 9.59 11.11
N THR A 14 0.46 8.87 11.92
CA THR A 14 -0.32 7.75 11.45
C THR A 14 -1.30 8.19 10.38
N ALA A 15 -1.98 9.31 10.60
CA ALA A 15 -2.95 9.80 9.64
C ALA A 15 -2.31 10.17 8.31
N THR A 16 -1.07 10.70 8.33
CA THR A 16 -0.43 11.13 7.10
C THR A 16 0.00 9.99 6.20
N THR A 17 0.02 8.77 6.70
CA THR A 17 0.42 7.62 5.91
C THR A 17 -0.76 6.82 5.36
N THR A 18 -1.98 7.34 5.51
CA THR A 18 -3.16 6.67 4.99
C THR A 18 -3.43 7.09 3.55
N LYS A 19 -3.64 6.12 2.67
CA LYS A 19 -4.04 6.34 1.28
C LYS A 19 -5.44 5.80 1.09
N THR A 20 -6.27 6.52 0.35
CA THR A 20 -7.68 6.14 0.17
C THR A 20 -8.03 6.13 -1.31
N PHE A 21 -8.75 5.10 -1.75
CA PHE A 21 -9.25 5.01 -3.11
C PHE A 21 -10.49 4.12 -3.16
N ARG A 22 -11.61 4.66 -3.67
CA ARG A 22 -12.85 3.91 -3.89
C ARG A 22 -13.30 3.07 -2.70
N GLY A 23 -13.26 3.65 -1.52
CA GLY A 23 -13.73 2.97 -0.31
C GLY A 23 -12.72 2.05 0.33
N MET A 24 -11.50 2.01 -0.20
CA MET A 24 -10.42 1.21 0.36
C MET A 24 -9.39 2.13 0.98
N ASN A 25 -8.92 1.79 2.17
CA ASN A 25 -7.81 2.49 2.82
C ASN A 25 -6.60 1.59 2.88
N LEU A 26 -5.43 2.17 2.55
CA LEU A 26 -4.14 1.55 2.83
C LEU A 26 -3.49 2.35 3.93
N PHE A 27 -3.02 1.69 4.96
CA PHE A 27 -2.34 2.38 6.05
C PHE A 27 -1.31 1.49 6.71
N GLU A 28 -0.34 2.13 7.36
CA GLU A 28 0.74 1.43 8.02
C GLU A 28 0.38 1.14 9.47
N THR A 29 0.67 -0.09 9.91
CA THR A 29 0.58 -0.47 11.32
C THR A 29 1.98 -0.90 11.78
N LYS A 30 2.13 -1.20 13.04
CA LYS A 30 3.41 -1.71 13.55
C LYS A 30 3.81 -3.03 12.89
N ASP A 31 2.84 -3.76 12.34
CA ASP A 31 3.08 -5.08 11.76
C ASP A 31 3.19 -5.04 10.23
N GLY A 32 2.98 -3.89 9.61
CA GLY A 32 3.08 -3.76 8.16
C GLY A 32 1.97 -2.90 7.58
N ILE A 33 1.69 -3.10 6.31
CA ILE A 33 0.67 -2.35 5.59
C ILE A 33 -0.62 -3.17 5.56
N VAL A 34 -1.73 -2.49 5.82
CA VAL A 34 -3.06 -3.12 5.85
C VAL A 34 -3.99 -2.40 4.90
N ALA A 35 -4.82 -3.17 4.18
CA ALA A 35 -5.91 -2.65 3.39
C ALA A 35 -7.21 -2.86 4.15
N ARG A 36 -8.02 -1.82 4.29
CA ARG A 36 -9.30 -1.89 5.01
C ARG A 36 -10.43 -1.36 4.15
N TRP A 37 -11.52 -2.14 4.10
CA TRP A 37 -12.73 -1.71 3.43
C TRP A 37 -13.51 -0.78 4.37
N THR A 38 -13.90 0.39 3.87
CA THR A 38 -14.49 1.43 4.71
C THR A 38 -15.99 1.67 4.49
N ARG A 39 -16.59 1.04 3.48
CA ARG A 39 -18.00 1.26 3.16
C ARG A 39 -18.86 0.23 3.83
N GLU A 40 -19.23 0.48 5.07
CA GLU A 40 -19.97 -0.49 5.89
C GLU A 40 -21.32 -0.88 5.31
N ALA A 41 -21.98 0.02 4.59
CA ALA A 41 -23.29 -0.25 4.00
C ALA A 41 -23.20 -1.12 2.74
N GLU A 42 -22.00 -1.37 2.23
CA GLU A 42 -21.80 -2.18 1.04
C GLU A 42 -21.03 -3.43 1.40
N SER A 43 -21.27 -4.49 0.66
CA SER A 43 -20.52 -5.73 0.87
C SER A 43 -19.04 -5.49 0.59
N VAL A 44 -18.18 -6.16 1.35
CA VAL A 44 -16.74 -6.12 1.07
C VAL A 44 -16.49 -6.67 -0.33
N PRO A 45 -15.41 -6.23 -1.00
CA PRO A 45 -15.05 -6.78 -2.31
C PRO A 45 -14.84 -8.29 -2.24
N PHE A 46 -15.15 -8.98 -3.35
CA PHE A 46 -15.06 -10.43 -3.36
C PHE A 46 -13.65 -10.96 -3.04
N TYR A 47 -12.63 -10.20 -3.37
CA TYR A 47 -11.26 -10.63 -3.10
C TYR A 47 -10.87 -10.51 -1.62
N PHE A 48 -11.76 -9.98 -0.79
CA PHE A 48 -11.60 -10.00 0.66
C PHE A 48 -12.20 -11.27 1.26
N CYS A 49 -12.86 -12.08 0.44
CA CYS A 49 -13.52 -13.29 0.91
C CYS A 49 -12.74 -14.52 0.49
N ARG A 50 -12.55 -15.43 1.43
CA ARG A 50 -11.89 -16.70 1.13
C ARG A 50 -12.82 -17.59 0.33
N ASN A 51 -12.22 -18.54 -0.38
CA ASN A 51 -13.00 -19.60 -1.00
C ASN A 51 -13.78 -20.31 0.10
N GLY A 52 -15.10 -20.39 -0.05
CA GLY A 52 -15.94 -20.92 1.01
C GLY A 52 -16.75 -19.86 1.73
N GLY A 53 -16.55 -18.60 1.43
CA GLY A 53 -17.45 -17.54 1.84
C GLY A 53 -17.09 -16.71 3.04
N GLU A 54 -16.00 -17.02 3.73
CA GLU A 54 -15.59 -16.20 4.89
C GLU A 54 -14.90 -14.93 4.41
N CYS A 55 -15.40 -13.77 4.86
CA CYS A 55 -14.90 -12.47 4.42
C CYS A 55 -14.28 -11.70 5.59
N ALA A 56 -13.17 -11.04 5.32
CA ALA A 56 -12.55 -10.12 6.25
C ALA A 56 -12.84 -8.69 5.83
N SER A 57 -12.67 -7.73 6.72
CA SER A 57 -12.74 -6.32 6.36
C SER A 57 -11.35 -5.71 6.25
N GLU A 58 -10.32 -6.45 6.60
CA GLU A 58 -8.93 -6.02 6.54
C GLU A 58 -8.07 -7.14 6.00
N ILE A 59 -7.06 -6.77 5.20
CA ILE A 59 -6.07 -7.70 4.66
C ILE A 59 -4.69 -7.10 4.86
N ALA A 60 -3.76 -7.90 5.40
CA ALA A 60 -2.35 -7.50 5.46
C ALA A 60 -1.73 -7.70 4.08
N LEU A 61 -0.94 -6.74 3.62
CA LEU A 61 -0.28 -6.83 2.33
C LEU A 61 0.99 -7.65 2.42
N ASN A 62 1.29 -8.38 1.35
CA ASN A 62 2.57 -9.05 1.21
C ASN A 62 3.62 -8.00 0.83
N THR A 63 4.60 -7.78 1.69
CA THR A 63 5.70 -6.85 1.46
C THR A 63 7.04 -7.53 1.57
N LEU A 64 7.08 -8.85 1.36
CA LEU A 64 8.28 -9.66 1.46
C LEU A 64 8.95 -9.57 2.83
N GLY A 65 8.14 -9.30 3.88
CA GLY A 65 8.65 -9.18 5.23
C GLY A 65 9.38 -7.87 5.50
N GLU A 66 9.31 -6.91 4.60
CA GLU A 66 9.98 -5.62 4.76
C GLU A 66 8.99 -4.52 5.10
N ARG A 67 9.48 -3.48 5.73
CA ARG A 67 8.70 -2.27 5.96
C ARG A 67 8.88 -1.35 4.75
N PRO A 68 7.83 -1.06 3.99
CA PRO A 68 7.97 -0.19 2.82
C PRO A 68 8.33 1.23 3.22
N ALA A 69 9.17 1.87 2.43
CA ALA A 69 9.47 3.28 2.60
C ALA A 69 8.31 4.14 2.10
N HIS A 70 7.53 3.63 1.17
CA HIS A 70 6.40 4.35 0.61
C HIS A 70 5.40 3.34 0.03
N PHE A 71 4.13 3.68 0.04
CA PHE A 71 3.09 2.84 -0.56
C PHE A 71 1.97 3.70 -1.11
N ASP A 72 1.26 3.17 -2.09
CA ASP A 72 0.09 3.83 -2.68
C ASP A 72 -0.69 2.78 -3.44
N PHE A 73 -1.87 3.15 -3.94
CA PHE A 73 -2.61 2.28 -4.85
C PHE A 73 -1.97 2.30 -6.23
N PHE A 74 -2.08 1.19 -6.93
CA PHE A 74 -1.77 1.15 -8.35
C PHE A 74 -2.81 2.01 -9.07
N PRO A 75 -2.42 2.85 -10.03
CA PRO A 75 -3.36 3.78 -10.67
C PRO A 75 -4.60 3.10 -11.22
N GLY A 76 -5.76 3.65 -10.87
CA GLY A 76 -7.03 3.21 -11.39
C GLY A 76 -7.61 1.95 -10.76
N THR A 77 -6.98 1.39 -9.74
CA THR A 77 -7.47 0.16 -9.09
C THR A 77 -7.50 0.31 -7.59
N ALA A 78 -8.35 -0.50 -6.94
CA ALA A 78 -8.39 -0.62 -5.49
C ALA A 78 -7.94 -2.00 -5.03
N ASP A 79 -7.51 -2.86 -5.94
CA ASP A 79 -7.11 -4.23 -5.63
C ASP A 79 -5.63 -4.50 -5.83
N LEU A 80 -4.87 -3.49 -6.21
CA LEU A 80 -3.43 -3.58 -6.37
C LEU A 80 -2.78 -2.41 -5.65
N ALA A 81 -1.65 -2.66 -5.02
CA ALA A 81 -0.89 -1.63 -4.32
C ALA A 81 0.56 -1.62 -4.80
N LEU A 82 1.16 -0.44 -4.72
CA LEU A 82 2.58 -0.25 -4.99
C LEU A 82 3.29 -0.10 -3.66
N VAL A 83 4.42 -0.76 -3.50
CA VAL A 83 5.24 -0.63 -2.30
C VAL A 83 6.70 -0.45 -2.71
N ALA A 84 7.36 0.49 -2.05
CA ALA A 84 8.81 0.74 -2.25
C ALA A 84 9.57 -0.04 -1.20
N LEU A 85 10.24 -1.10 -1.62
CA LEU A 85 11.05 -1.96 -0.76
C LEU A 85 12.52 -1.70 -1.02
N ARG A 86 13.40 -2.36 -0.27
CA ARG A 86 14.84 -2.11 -0.40
C ARG A 86 15.40 -2.39 -1.78
N SER A 87 14.87 -3.39 -2.44
CA SER A 87 15.38 -3.81 -3.75
C SER A 87 14.62 -3.24 -4.94
N GLY A 88 13.57 -2.48 -4.71
CA GLY A 88 12.81 -1.88 -5.81
C GLY A 88 11.39 -1.54 -5.44
N VAL A 89 10.61 -1.21 -6.47
CA VAL A 89 9.19 -0.93 -6.34
C VAL A 89 8.43 -2.14 -6.84
N TYR A 90 7.45 -2.59 -6.05
CA TYR A 90 6.71 -3.82 -6.32
C TYR A 90 5.22 -3.55 -6.38
N VAL A 91 4.51 -4.38 -7.13
CA VAL A 91 3.05 -4.42 -7.14
C VAL A 91 2.62 -5.62 -6.33
N THR A 92 1.73 -5.42 -5.35
CA THR A 92 1.22 -6.49 -4.52
C THR A 92 -0.31 -6.51 -4.57
N GLU A 93 -0.88 -7.70 -4.58
CA GLU A 93 -2.34 -7.88 -4.65
C GLU A 93 -2.98 -7.73 -3.27
N LEU A 94 -4.17 -7.11 -3.25
CA LEU A 94 -5.02 -7.10 -2.06
C LEU A 94 -5.98 -8.28 -2.17
N ASP A 95 -5.55 -9.46 -1.74
CA ASP A 95 -6.32 -10.67 -1.92
C ASP A 95 -6.24 -11.54 -0.68
N ASN A 96 -7.39 -12.03 -0.23
CA ASN A 96 -7.50 -12.91 0.93
C ASN A 96 -7.89 -14.34 0.53
N ARG A 97 -8.03 -14.62 -0.76
CA ARG A 97 -8.49 -15.94 -1.22
C ARG A 97 -7.38 -16.98 -1.18
N SER A 98 -6.15 -16.54 -1.39
CA SER A 98 -4.99 -17.42 -1.36
C SER A 98 -3.77 -16.54 -1.10
N GLY A 99 -2.57 -17.03 -1.31
CA GLY A 99 -1.38 -16.21 -1.18
C GLY A 99 -1.43 -15.02 -2.13
N GLN A 100 -1.00 -13.88 -1.65
CA GLN A 100 -0.95 -12.68 -2.47
C GLN A 100 0.26 -12.72 -3.39
N ASN A 101 0.06 -12.40 -4.67
CA ASN A 101 1.18 -12.22 -5.58
C ASN A 101 1.84 -10.88 -5.33
N ILE A 102 3.14 -10.87 -5.40
CA ILE A 102 3.91 -9.64 -5.38
C ILE A 102 4.97 -9.76 -6.46
N GLN A 103 5.08 -8.75 -7.31
CA GLN A 103 5.97 -8.77 -8.45
C GLN A 103 6.72 -7.46 -8.58
N PRO A 104 7.98 -7.51 -9.03
CA PRO A 104 8.73 -6.28 -9.22
C PRO A 104 8.18 -5.49 -10.40
N LEU A 105 8.02 -4.20 -10.20
CA LEU A 105 7.70 -3.27 -11.27
C LEU A 105 8.97 -2.57 -11.74
N PHE A 106 9.85 -2.23 -10.81
CA PHE A 106 11.08 -1.52 -11.09
C PHE A 106 12.12 -1.94 -10.05
N LEU A 107 13.19 -2.61 -10.47
CA LEU A 107 14.23 -3.06 -9.56
C LEU A 107 15.35 -2.03 -9.46
N GLY A 108 15.82 -1.80 -8.26
CA GLY A 108 16.91 -0.90 -7.98
C GLY A 108 16.97 -0.62 -6.48
N PRO A 109 18.17 -0.49 -5.90
CA PRO A 109 18.30 -0.27 -4.45
C PRO A 109 17.73 1.08 -4.06
N GLN A 110 16.93 1.09 -3.00
CA GLN A 110 16.35 2.31 -2.45
C GLN A 110 15.52 3.10 -3.47
N ALA A 111 14.93 2.42 -4.44
CA ALA A 111 14.06 3.08 -5.39
C ALA A 111 12.79 3.55 -4.71
N ASP A 112 12.23 4.64 -5.18
CA ASP A 112 10.98 5.18 -4.68
C ASP A 112 10.08 5.45 -5.88
N PHE A 113 8.84 5.83 -5.62
CA PHE A 113 7.88 6.10 -6.68
C PHE A 113 6.90 7.19 -6.26
N ARG A 114 6.22 7.75 -7.26
CA ARG A 114 5.06 8.63 -7.04
C ARG A 114 4.03 8.31 -8.11
N VAL A 115 2.77 8.40 -7.73
CA VAL A 115 1.65 8.27 -8.67
C VAL A 115 1.15 9.68 -8.93
N ILE A 116 1.23 10.12 -10.18
CA ILE A 116 0.85 11.48 -10.57
C ILE A 116 0.04 11.39 -11.84
N GLY A 117 -1.21 11.90 -11.79
CA GLY A 117 -2.06 11.97 -12.98
C GLY A 117 -2.30 10.62 -13.64
N GLY A 118 -2.38 9.55 -12.85
CA GLY A 118 -2.59 8.21 -13.38
C GLY A 118 -1.34 7.53 -13.90
N GLY A 119 -0.18 8.19 -13.81
CA GLY A 119 1.09 7.60 -14.20
C GLY A 119 1.95 7.26 -12.99
N ILE A 120 2.86 6.32 -13.17
CA ILE A 120 3.80 5.92 -12.13
C ILE A 120 5.17 6.44 -12.52
N TYR A 121 5.80 7.17 -11.61
CA TYR A 121 7.15 7.68 -11.81
C TYR A 121 8.05 7.07 -10.75
N SER A 122 9.14 6.46 -11.18
CA SER A 122 10.09 5.81 -10.29
C SER A 122 11.34 6.66 -10.16
N LYS A 123 11.92 6.66 -8.96
CA LYS A 123 13.11 7.42 -8.67
C LYS A 123 14.17 6.47 -8.14
N THR A 124 15.36 6.55 -8.71
CA THR A 124 16.49 5.72 -8.29
C THR A 124 17.25 6.38 -7.14
N ALA A 125 18.18 5.62 -6.55
CA ALA A 125 19.00 6.12 -5.44
C ALA A 125 19.85 7.33 -5.83
N ASP A 126 20.21 7.47 -7.11
CA ASP A 126 20.99 8.62 -7.60
C ASP A 126 20.09 9.75 -8.10
N ALA A 127 18.83 9.74 -7.72
CA ALA A 127 17.86 10.80 -7.95
C ALA A 127 17.42 10.96 -9.42
N GLU A 128 17.66 9.97 -10.26
CA GLU A 128 17.10 9.97 -11.61
C GLU A 128 15.64 9.56 -11.56
N ILE A 129 14.81 10.21 -12.36
CA ILE A 129 13.37 9.98 -12.37
C ILE A 129 12.95 9.43 -13.72
N TYR A 130 12.20 8.34 -13.70
CA TYR A 130 11.71 7.67 -14.89
C TYR A 130 10.21 7.48 -14.82
N LYS A 131 9.52 7.65 -15.95
CA LYS A 131 8.13 7.25 -16.04
C LYS A 131 8.09 5.75 -16.34
N VAL A 132 7.32 5.02 -15.55
CA VAL A 132 7.20 3.58 -15.73
C VAL A 132 6.17 3.30 -16.81
N GLU A 133 6.55 2.55 -17.82
CA GLU A 133 5.63 2.10 -18.86
C GLU A 133 5.01 0.79 -18.45
N ILE A 134 3.71 0.71 -18.57
CA ILE A 134 2.95 -0.46 -18.13
C ILE A 134 2.34 -1.18 -19.32
#